data_e1f5a24c4680ceb930811a9562ca578f
#
_entry.id   e1f5a24c4680ceb930811a9562ca578f
#
_cell.length_a   1.000
_cell.length_b   1.000
_cell.length_c   1.000
_cell.angle_alpha   90.00
_cell.angle_beta   90.00
_cell.angle_gamma   90.00
#
_symmetry.space_group_name_H-M   'P 1'
#
loop_
_entity.id
_entity.type
_entity.pdbx_description
1 polymer ?
#
loop_
_entity_poly.entity_id
_entity_poly.type
_entity_poly.pdbx_seq_one_letter_code
_entity_poly.pdbx_strand_id
1 'polypeptide(L)'
;METRILKVVRQGEAFSVQSTKQESGQIKKCTIVLRELGGSKYENEFVCTMLGNLAECRFYEGDLVIATLRFSTHEYQGQTFQEILATEIVKVKN
;
A
#
# COMPACT_ATOMS: atom_id res chain seq x y z
N MET A 1 12.39 -6.74 2.62
CA MET A 1 11.13 -6.64 1.84
C MET A 1 10.54 -8.01 1.63
N GLU A 2 9.24 -8.06 1.52
CA GLU A 2 8.51 -9.30 1.37
C GLU A 2 7.55 -9.21 0.20
N THR A 3 7.47 -10.26 -0.61
CA THR A 3 6.54 -10.31 -1.74
C THR A 3 5.46 -11.34 -1.43
N ARG A 4 4.20 -10.93 -1.54
CA ARG A 4 3.06 -11.79 -1.22
C ARG A 4 1.96 -11.67 -2.28
N ILE A 5 1.17 -12.73 -2.40
CA ILE A 5 -0.07 -12.69 -3.18
C ILE A 5 -1.18 -12.29 -2.22
N LEU A 6 -1.86 -11.19 -2.53
CA LEU A 6 -2.86 -10.61 -1.65
C LEU A 6 -4.10 -10.23 -2.45
N LYS A 7 -5.21 -9.99 -1.73
CA LYS A 7 -6.45 -9.53 -2.32
C LYS A 7 -6.70 -8.09 -1.92
N VAL A 8 -7.16 -7.28 -2.86
CA VAL A 8 -7.48 -5.88 -2.57
C VAL A 8 -8.82 -5.80 -1.84
N VAL A 9 -8.81 -5.15 -0.67
CA VAL A 9 -10.03 -4.89 0.08
C VAL A 9 -10.63 -3.56 -0.36
N ARG A 10 -9.79 -2.51 -0.37
CA ARG A 10 -10.22 -1.18 -0.85
C ARG A 10 -8.99 -0.30 -1.06
N GLN A 11 -9.17 0.71 -1.86
CA GLN A 11 -8.15 1.73 -2.11
C GLN A 11 -8.77 3.10 -1.87
N GLY A 12 -8.02 3.96 -1.17
CA GLY A 12 -8.42 5.34 -0.95
C GLY A 12 -8.15 6.21 -2.16
N GLU A 13 -8.40 7.50 -2.02
CA GLU A 13 -8.10 8.46 -3.08
C GLU A 13 -6.65 8.92 -2.98
N ALA A 14 -6.02 9.12 -4.13
CA ALA A 14 -4.67 9.64 -4.19
C ALA A 14 -4.67 11.14 -3.89
N PHE A 15 -3.66 11.58 -3.17
CA PHE A 15 -3.48 12.99 -2.87
C PHE A 15 -1.98 13.33 -2.91
N SER A 16 -1.66 14.60 -3.03
CA SER A 16 -0.27 15.04 -3.11
C SER A 16 0.27 15.38 -1.74
N VAL A 17 1.50 14.96 -1.48
CA VAL A 17 2.21 15.31 -0.25
C VAL A 17 3.55 15.93 -0.61
N GLN A 18 4.13 16.67 0.33
CA GLN A 18 5.45 17.28 0.14
C GLN A 18 6.54 16.22 0.05
N SER A 19 7.45 16.39 -0.89
CA SER A 19 8.58 15.50 -1.03
C SER A 19 9.82 16.29 -1.42
N THR A 20 10.91 16.11 -0.70
CA THR A 20 12.19 16.74 -1.03
C THR A 20 12.92 16.02 -2.16
N LYS A 21 12.43 14.85 -2.57
CA LYS A 21 13.05 14.01 -3.59
C LYS A 21 12.51 14.25 -4.99
N GLN A 22 11.44 15.04 -5.13
CA GLN A 22 10.81 15.33 -6.42
C GLN A 22 11.09 16.76 -6.84
N GLU A 23 11.30 16.96 -8.14
CA GLU A 23 11.54 18.30 -8.68
C GLU A 23 10.40 19.25 -8.37
N SER A 24 9.17 18.76 -8.44
CA SER A 24 8.00 19.57 -8.14
C SER A 24 7.81 19.82 -6.64
N GLY A 25 8.59 19.13 -5.80
CA GLY A 25 8.41 19.17 -4.34
C GLY A 25 7.20 18.41 -3.85
N GLN A 26 6.52 17.66 -4.72
CA GLN A 26 5.32 16.91 -4.37
C GLN A 26 5.37 15.51 -4.96
N ILE A 27 4.72 14.57 -4.27
CA ILE A 27 4.57 13.20 -4.72
C ILE A 27 3.14 12.74 -4.39
N LYS A 28 2.58 11.92 -5.24
CA LYS A 28 1.27 11.32 -4.99
C LYS A 28 1.38 10.24 -3.93
N LYS A 29 0.38 10.18 -3.07
CA LYS A 29 0.28 9.19 -1.99
C LYS A 29 -1.13 8.64 -1.95
N CYS A 30 -1.24 7.35 -1.71
CA CYS A 30 -2.54 6.67 -1.63
C CYS A 30 -2.45 5.52 -0.65
N THR A 31 -3.54 5.26 0.06
CA THR A 31 -3.64 4.12 0.96
C THR A 31 -4.37 2.99 0.27
N ILE A 32 -3.88 1.78 0.42
CA ILE A 32 -4.55 0.57 -0.06
C ILE A 32 -4.58 -0.45 1.05
N VAL A 33 -5.72 -1.11 1.24
CA VAL A 33 -5.86 -2.18 2.21
C VAL A 33 -5.83 -3.50 1.45
N LEU A 34 -4.88 -4.36 1.84
CA LEU A 34 -4.66 -5.66 1.23
C LEU A 34 -4.90 -6.73 2.29
N ARG A 35 -5.38 -7.90 1.85
CA ARG A 35 -5.73 -9.00 2.73
C ARG A 35 -5.09 -10.28 2.27
N GLU A 36 -4.62 -11.09 3.20
CA GLU A 36 -4.10 -12.41 2.89
C GLU A 36 -5.20 -13.31 2.32
N LEU A 37 -4.80 -14.25 1.46
CA LEU A 37 -5.73 -15.21 0.90
C LEU A 37 -6.14 -16.23 1.95
N GLY A 38 -7.38 -16.67 1.83
CA GLY A 38 -7.98 -17.60 2.74
C GLY A 38 -9.48 -17.41 2.69
N GLY A 39 -10.23 -18.19 3.38
CA GLY A 39 -11.69 -18.04 3.42
C GLY A 39 -12.18 -17.49 4.74
N SER A 40 -11.29 -17.18 5.66
CA SER A 40 -11.64 -16.73 6.99
C SER A 40 -11.80 -15.23 7.06
N LYS A 41 -12.73 -14.76 7.88
CA LYS A 41 -12.86 -13.33 8.19
C LYS A 41 -11.71 -12.85 9.09
N TYR A 42 -10.88 -13.77 9.57
CA TYR A 42 -9.75 -13.44 10.45
C TYR A 42 -8.42 -13.40 9.73
N GLU A 43 -8.40 -13.47 8.39
CA GLU A 43 -7.15 -13.34 7.65
C GLU A 43 -6.53 -11.98 7.89
N ASN A 44 -5.21 -11.93 7.90
CA ASN A 44 -4.49 -10.68 8.17
C ASN A 44 -4.74 -9.64 7.08
N GLU A 45 -4.91 -8.40 7.51
CA GLU A 45 -5.04 -7.27 6.60
C GLU A 45 -3.91 -6.29 6.84
N PHE A 46 -3.48 -5.64 5.77
CA PHE A 46 -2.39 -4.67 5.80
C PHE A 46 -2.86 -3.34 5.23
N VAL A 47 -2.67 -2.28 6.02
CA VAL A 47 -2.91 -0.91 5.52
C VAL A 47 -1.59 -0.44 4.94
N CYS A 48 -1.52 -0.34 3.62
CA CYS A 48 -0.28 -0.05 2.91
C CYS A 48 -0.32 1.33 2.29
N THR A 49 0.84 1.95 2.20
CA THR A 49 1.02 3.23 1.53
C THR A 49 1.59 2.98 0.14
N MET A 50 1.02 3.62 -0.87
CA MET A 50 1.57 3.66 -2.23
C MET A 50 2.05 5.08 -2.51
N LEU A 51 3.19 5.21 -3.19
CA LEU A 51 3.77 6.51 -3.52
C LEU A 51 4.05 6.61 -5.01
N GLY A 52 4.02 7.82 -5.52
CA GLY A 52 4.40 8.12 -6.89
C GLY A 52 3.44 7.53 -7.90
N ASN A 53 4.00 6.93 -8.95
CA ASN A 53 3.20 6.35 -10.04
C ASN A 53 2.30 5.23 -9.56
N LEU A 54 2.76 4.46 -8.57
CA LEU A 54 1.95 3.37 -8.02
C LEU A 54 0.67 3.91 -7.37
N ALA A 55 0.76 5.08 -6.71
CA ALA A 55 -0.39 5.69 -6.07
C ALA A 55 -1.46 6.15 -7.08
N GLU A 56 -1.07 6.33 -8.34
CA GLU A 56 -1.99 6.72 -9.40
C GLU A 56 -2.65 5.52 -10.08
N CYS A 57 -2.15 4.32 -9.83
CA CYS A 57 -2.77 3.10 -10.34
C CYS A 57 -4.05 2.81 -9.57
N ARG A 58 -5.06 2.29 -10.26
CA ARG A 58 -6.33 1.97 -9.62
C ARG A 58 -6.54 0.47 -9.53
N PHE A 59 -6.74 -0.01 -8.32
CA PHE A 59 -7.07 -1.40 -8.03
C PHE A 59 -8.48 -1.45 -7.45
N TYR A 60 -9.17 -2.54 -7.65
CA TYR A 60 -10.57 -2.66 -7.24
C TYR A 60 -10.76 -3.78 -6.23
N GLU A 61 -11.80 -3.65 -5.42
CA GLU A 61 -12.14 -4.67 -4.43
C GLU A 61 -12.20 -6.05 -5.08
N GLY A 62 -11.53 -7.01 -4.46
CA GLY A 62 -11.47 -8.38 -4.95
C GLY A 62 -10.36 -8.68 -5.92
N ASP A 63 -9.65 -7.65 -6.41
CA ASP A 63 -8.50 -7.89 -7.31
C ASP A 63 -7.43 -8.71 -6.58
N LEU A 64 -6.89 -9.68 -7.31
CA LEU A 64 -5.76 -10.46 -6.81
C LEU A 64 -4.48 -9.81 -7.31
N VAL A 65 -3.56 -9.53 -6.39
CA VAL A 65 -2.33 -8.82 -6.71
C VAL A 65 -1.12 -9.52 -6.11
N ILE A 66 0.03 -9.28 -6.74
CA ILE A 66 1.32 -9.64 -6.17
C ILE A 66 1.93 -8.33 -5.68
N ALA A 67 2.12 -8.21 -4.37
CA ALA A 67 2.59 -6.99 -3.76
C ALA A 67 3.92 -7.20 -3.06
N THR A 68 4.84 -6.27 -3.25
CA THR A 68 6.11 -6.24 -2.52
C THR A 68 5.97 -5.17 -1.45
N LEU A 69 6.14 -5.58 -0.20
CA LEU A 69 5.91 -4.73 0.96
C LEU A 69 7.19 -4.53 1.76
N ARG A 70 7.38 -3.33 2.24
CA ARG A 70 8.45 -2.99 3.17
C ARG A 70 7.82 -2.56 4.49
N PHE A 71 8.18 -3.24 5.57
CA PHE A 71 7.67 -2.95 6.91
C PHE A 71 8.69 -2.09 7.65
N SER A 72 8.21 -1.03 8.28
CA SER A 72 9.06 -0.17 9.10
C SER A 72 8.23 0.42 10.23
N THR A 73 8.90 1.11 11.13
CA THR A 73 8.24 1.85 12.20
C THR A 73 8.79 3.25 12.22
N HIS A 74 8.00 4.18 12.74
CA HIS A 74 8.48 5.53 13.02
C HIS A 74 7.86 6.02 14.31
N GLU A 75 8.55 6.94 14.95
CA GLU A 75 8.08 7.54 16.19
C GLU A 75 7.61 8.97 15.94
N TYR A 76 6.53 9.32 16.59
CA TYR A 76 5.99 10.67 16.54
C TYR A 76 5.32 10.98 17.87
N GLN A 77 5.80 12.04 18.53
CA GLN A 77 5.28 12.50 19.82
C GLN A 77 5.21 11.38 20.87
N GLY A 78 6.28 10.59 20.96
CA GLY A 78 6.38 9.52 21.94
C GLY A 78 5.62 8.25 21.61
N GLN A 79 4.99 8.19 20.44
CA GLN A 79 4.29 6.99 19.98
C GLN A 79 5.00 6.35 18.80
N THR A 80 4.95 5.03 18.76
CA THR A 80 5.56 4.26 17.67
C THR A 80 4.46 3.74 16.76
N PHE A 81 4.58 4.02 15.47
CA PHE A 81 3.61 3.62 14.45
C PHE A 81 4.22 2.62 13.49
N GLN A 82 3.45 1.61 13.13
CA GLN A 82 3.81 0.68 12.07
C GLN A 82 3.55 1.34 10.73
N GLU A 83 4.50 1.22 9.81
CA GLU A 83 4.32 1.72 8.45
C GLU A 83 4.62 0.61 7.47
N ILE A 84 3.74 0.42 6.49
CA ILE A 84 3.91 -0.59 5.45
C ILE A 84 3.87 0.14 4.12
N LEU A 85 4.99 0.09 3.40
CA LEU A 85 5.10 0.70 2.09
C LEU A 85 5.01 -0.38 1.02
N ALA A 86 4.05 -0.24 0.12
CA ALA A 86 3.97 -1.12 -1.05
C ALA A 86 4.88 -0.52 -2.12
N THR A 87 5.99 -1.21 -2.41
CA THR A 87 6.95 -0.73 -3.40
C THR A 87 6.57 -1.18 -4.80
N GLU A 88 5.79 -2.24 -4.90
CA GLU A 88 5.34 -2.75 -6.19
C GLU A 88 4.03 -3.51 -5.99
N ILE A 89 3.07 -3.29 -6.87
CA ILE A 89 1.82 -4.06 -6.89
C ILE A 89 1.50 -4.38 -8.35
N VAL A 90 1.36 -5.67 -8.64
CA VAL A 90 1.05 -6.14 -9.99
C VAL A 90 -0.24 -6.94 -9.91
N LYS A 91 -1.21 -6.58 -10.73
CA LYS A 91 -2.48 -7.29 -10.78
C LYS A 91 -2.31 -8.63 -11.51
N VAL A 92 -2.82 -9.68 -10.88
CA VAL A 92 -2.82 -11.01 -11.50
C VAL A 92 -3.99 -11.08 -12.46
N LYS A 93 -3.70 -11.43 -13.70
CA LYS A 93 -4.76 -11.58 -14.70
C LYS A 93 -5.45 -12.92 -14.55
N ASN A 94 -6.73 -12.91 -14.65
CA ASN A 94 -7.55 -14.13 -14.66
C ASN A 94 -7.65 -14.69 -16.07
#